data_a4aa951bc47b826edb5c8fc1300e4f06
#
_entry.id   a4aa951bc47b826edb5c8fc1300e4f06
#
_cell.length_a   1.000
_cell.length_b   1.000
_cell.length_c   1.000
_cell.angle_alpha   90.00
_cell.angle_beta   90.00
_cell.angle_gamma   90.00
#
_symmetry.space_group_name_H-M   'P 1'
#
loop_
_entity.id
_entity.type
_entity.pdbx_description
1 polymer ?
#
loop_
_entity_poly.entity_id
_entity_poly.type
_entity_poly.pdbx_seq_one_letter_code
_entity_poly.pdbx_strand_id
1 'polypeptide(L)'
;MGCHPTGMAFPWKLRSRSFELGSRTLIMGVVNVTPDSFSDGGSFLAPEAAIDHALELLDQGADILDLGAESTRPGTVGPGTIGSGTIGPGTIGPGTVGHGPLVRHPAEPEQAPRQASVSTTEEQARLLPVLEAILKARPEAIVSIDTYKAETAHAALAANAEIINDVSGFTWDPGLARVCAQAGCGIVLMHTRGLPSAWKSQPALSPEALLATVRAGLQASLHTAMAAGIATEAIVLDPGYGFGKRGDENFVLLARQRELLALGRPLLAGLSRKSFLGQALAPLRGGKTAPVDARETAGIAALVAAILHGASIVRTHQVAAALEAALIADAIRMQSIDPGSSILTAPF
;
A
#
# COMPACT_ATOMS: atom_id res chain seq x y z
N MET A 1 0.89 -33.73 -4.01
CA MET A 1 1.12 -32.41 -3.39
C MET A 1 2.39 -31.84 -4.03
N GLY A 2 2.23 -31.02 -5.07
CA GLY A 2 3.36 -30.49 -5.83
C GLY A 2 4.04 -29.36 -5.08
N CYS A 3 5.28 -29.54 -4.68
CA CYS A 3 6.18 -28.46 -4.29
C CYS A 3 6.37 -27.56 -5.52
N HIS A 4 5.89 -26.31 -5.48
CA HIS A 4 6.25 -25.33 -6.50
C HIS A 4 7.73 -25.00 -6.34
N PRO A 5 8.52 -25.05 -7.42
CA PRO A 5 9.93 -24.73 -7.36
C PRO A 5 10.09 -23.23 -7.05
N THR A 6 11.02 -22.92 -6.16
CA THR A 6 11.38 -21.58 -5.66
C THR A 6 12.11 -20.71 -6.70
N GLY A 7 12.00 -21.02 -7.97
CA GLY A 7 12.62 -20.32 -9.10
C GLY A 7 11.64 -19.82 -10.16
N MET A 8 10.37 -19.53 -9.79
CA MET A 8 9.40 -19.03 -10.77
C MET A 8 9.69 -17.56 -11.08
N ALA A 9 10.10 -17.28 -12.31
CA ALA A 9 10.05 -15.95 -12.88
C ALA A 9 8.59 -15.60 -13.23
N PHE A 10 8.17 -14.39 -12.84
CA PHE A 10 6.84 -13.87 -13.17
C PHE A 10 7.00 -12.64 -14.05
N PRO A 11 6.45 -12.64 -15.28
CA PRO A 11 6.35 -11.40 -16.03
C PRO A 11 5.38 -10.45 -15.31
N TRP A 12 5.80 -9.22 -15.09
CA TRP A 12 4.92 -8.15 -14.62
C TRP A 12 4.81 -7.10 -15.71
N LYS A 13 3.66 -7.10 -16.36
CA LYS A 13 3.38 -6.22 -17.48
C LYS A 13 2.87 -4.87 -17.00
N LEU A 14 3.55 -3.82 -17.41
CA LEU A 14 3.15 -2.44 -17.25
C LEU A 14 2.63 -1.89 -18.59
N ARG A 15 2.34 -0.59 -18.66
CA ARG A 15 1.86 0.06 -19.89
C ARG A 15 2.95 0.12 -20.96
N SER A 16 4.15 0.54 -20.60
CA SER A 16 5.24 0.76 -21.55
C SER A 16 6.26 -0.36 -21.60
N ARG A 17 6.34 -1.19 -20.56
CA ARG A 17 7.38 -2.22 -20.40
C ARG A 17 6.93 -3.41 -19.57
N SER A 18 7.80 -4.38 -19.41
CA SER A 18 7.58 -5.51 -18.50
C SER A 18 8.82 -5.78 -17.66
N PHE A 19 8.62 -6.23 -16.43
CA PHE A 19 9.66 -6.77 -15.56
C PHE A 19 9.59 -8.28 -15.53
N GLU A 20 10.75 -8.94 -15.42
CA GLU A 20 10.86 -10.34 -15.04
C GLU A 20 11.12 -10.41 -13.54
N LEU A 21 10.06 -10.62 -12.76
CA LEU A 21 10.13 -10.72 -11.30
C LEU A 21 10.61 -12.12 -10.90
N GLY A 22 11.49 -12.17 -9.89
CA GLY A 22 12.00 -13.41 -9.32
C GLY A 22 13.50 -13.62 -9.55
N SER A 23 14.11 -12.99 -10.57
CA SER A 23 15.57 -13.01 -10.78
C SER A 23 16.29 -12.14 -9.72
N ARG A 24 15.75 -10.99 -9.42
CA ARG A 24 16.15 -10.11 -8.31
C ARG A 24 14.94 -9.48 -7.65
N THR A 25 15.12 -8.93 -6.48
CA THR A 25 14.10 -8.13 -5.78
C THR A 25 14.08 -6.72 -6.32
N LEU A 26 12.90 -6.19 -6.67
CA LEU A 26 12.71 -4.79 -7.03
C LEU A 26 12.50 -3.93 -5.78
N ILE A 27 13.06 -2.72 -5.81
CA ILE A 27 12.94 -1.73 -4.74
C ILE A 27 11.93 -0.66 -5.14
N MET A 28 10.82 -0.56 -4.39
CA MET A 28 9.80 0.46 -4.56
C MET A 28 9.97 1.52 -3.47
N GLY A 29 10.43 2.71 -3.86
CA GLY A 29 10.68 3.84 -2.97
C GLY A 29 9.39 4.60 -2.67
N VAL A 30 9.12 4.91 -1.40
CA VAL A 30 7.90 5.61 -0.95
C VAL A 30 8.11 7.12 -0.98
N VAL A 31 7.25 7.82 -1.71
CA VAL A 31 7.21 9.29 -1.77
C VAL A 31 5.87 9.77 -1.21
N ASN A 32 5.90 10.38 -0.02
CA ASN A 32 4.70 10.96 0.60
C ASN A 32 4.52 12.41 0.17
N VAL A 33 3.40 12.72 -0.45
CA VAL A 33 3.02 14.07 -0.90
C VAL A 33 1.93 14.61 0.04
N THR A 34 2.23 14.65 1.34
CA THR A 34 1.29 15.11 2.38
C THR A 34 1.79 16.40 3.02
N PRO A 35 0.90 17.33 3.44
CA PRO A 35 1.30 18.59 4.09
C PRO A 35 2.14 18.39 5.35
N ASP A 36 1.91 17.28 6.09
CA ASP A 36 2.58 16.98 7.35
C ASP A 36 3.98 16.36 7.17
N SER A 37 4.37 16.01 5.95
CA SER A 37 5.68 15.38 5.71
C SER A 37 6.85 16.34 5.86
N PHE A 38 6.56 17.65 5.94
CA PHE A 38 7.55 18.74 5.96
C PHE A 38 7.09 19.83 6.94
N SER A 39 7.15 19.56 8.23
CA SER A 39 6.65 20.41 9.30
C SER A 39 7.60 21.54 9.68
N ASP A 40 7.95 22.44 8.76
CA ASP A 40 8.52 23.75 9.12
C ASP A 40 8.13 24.82 8.08
N GLY A 41 6.87 25.22 8.11
CA GLY A 41 6.44 26.53 7.63
C GLY A 41 6.13 26.71 6.15
N GLY A 42 5.00 26.24 5.67
CA GLY A 42 4.39 26.82 4.49
C GLY A 42 3.91 25.83 3.42
N SER A 43 2.67 26.00 2.99
CA SER A 43 1.95 25.16 2.02
C SER A 43 2.54 25.08 0.60
N PHE A 44 3.60 25.78 0.30
CA PHE A 44 4.23 25.85 -1.03
C PHE A 44 5.56 25.10 -1.16
N LEU A 45 6.16 24.63 -0.07
CA LEU A 45 7.43 23.88 -0.10
C LEU A 45 7.22 22.35 -0.24
N ALA A 46 5.99 21.86 -0.12
CA ALA A 46 5.70 20.42 -0.12
C ALA A 46 5.93 19.74 -1.48
N PRO A 47 5.56 20.29 -2.64
CA PRO A 47 5.79 19.64 -3.93
C PRO A 47 7.28 19.54 -4.29
N GLU A 48 8.06 20.63 -4.13
CA GLU A 48 9.49 20.64 -4.45
C GLU A 48 10.26 19.62 -3.59
N ALA A 49 10.01 19.60 -2.28
CA ALA A 49 10.65 18.64 -1.40
C ALA A 49 10.29 17.18 -1.73
N ALA A 50 9.05 16.92 -2.18
CA ALA A 50 8.64 15.60 -2.64
C ALA A 50 9.32 15.21 -3.96
N ILE A 51 9.51 16.18 -4.87
CA ILE A 51 10.24 15.97 -6.13
C ILE A 51 11.71 15.67 -5.84
N ASP A 52 12.38 16.49 -5.03
CA ASP A 52 13.78 16.30 -4.67
C ASP A 52 13.99 14.93 -4.00
N HIS A 53 13.11 14.58 -3.06
CA HIS A 53 13.15 13.26 -2.42
C HIS A 53 12.93 12.11 -3.43
N ALA A 54 12.00 12.26 -4.36
CA ALA A 54 11.77 11.25 -5.40
C ALA A 54 13.01 11.04 -6.29
N LEU A 55 13.66 12.14 -6.71
CA LEU A 55 14.89 12.08 -7.50
C LEU A 55 16.04 11.45 -6.70
N GLU A 56 16.17 11.78 -5.41
CA GLU A 56 17.13 11.14 -4.52
C GLU A 56 16.90 9.64 -4.41
N LEU A 57 15.65 9.18 -4.27
CA LEU A 57 15.34 7.74 -4.22
C LEU A 57 15.71 7.01 -5.52
N LEU A 58 15.54 7.66 -6.69
CA LEU A 58 16.00 7.10 -7.97
C LEU A 58 17.53 7.02 -8.01
N ASP A 59 18.22 8.05 -7.56
CA ASP A 59 19.71 8.08 -7.51
C ASP A 59 20.24 7.04 -6.50
N GLN A 60 19.49 6.70 -5.45
CA GLN A 60 19.78 5.61 -4.52
C GLN A 60 19.49 4.21 -5.10
N GLY A 61 18.89 4.09 -6.28
CA GLY A 61 18.61 2.83 -6.96
C GLY A 61 17.20 2.29 -6.79
N ALA A 62 16.19 3.15 -6.55
CA ALA A 62 14.81 2.72 -6.62
C ALA A 62 14.45 2.30 -8.05
N ASP A 63 13.84 1.12 -8.21
CA ASP A 63 13.30 0.65 -9.49
C ASP A 63 11.96 1.31 -9.81
N ILE A 64 11.19 1.63 -8.78
CA ILE A 64 9.84 2.19 -8.86
C ILE A 64 9.70 3.25 -7.77
N LEU A 65 9.08 4.37 -8.09
CA LEU A 65 8.60 5.33 -7.09
C LEU A 65 7.12 5.10 -6.82
N ASP A 66 6.70 5.13 -5.57
CA ASP A 66 5.29 4.99 -5.18
C ASP A 66 4.81 6.27 -4.48
N LEU A 67 4.04 7.09 -5.20
CA LEU A 67 3.55 8.38 -4.76
C LEU A 67 2.21 8.25 -4.07
N GLY A 68 2.11 8.75 -2.83
CA GLY A 68 0.87 8.78 -2.05
C GLY A 68 0.59 10.14 -1.44
N ALA A 69 -0.63 10.66 -1.60
CA ALA A 69 -1.06 11.95 -1.04
C ALA A 69 -2.04 11.83 0.14
N GLU A 70 -2.42 10.62 0.49
CA GLU A 70 -3.28 10.33 1.64
C GLU A 70 -2.55 9.38 2.60
N SER A 71 -2.50 9.75 3.90
CA SER A 71 -1.96 8.86 4.91
C SER A 71 -3.03 7.86 5.35
N THR A 72 -2.83 6.58 5.08
CA THR A 72 -3.70 5.50 5.57
C THR A 72 -3.42 5.11 7.04
N ARG A 73 -2.61 5.91 7.78
CA ARG A 73 -2.32 5.65 9.19
C ARG A 73 -3.53 5.95 10.07
N PRO A 74 -3.94 5.07 11.00
CA PRO A 74 -4.98 5.38 11.96
C PRO A 74 -4.56 6.56 12.84
N GLY A 75 -5.28 7.69 12.78
CA GLY A 75 -5.08 8.86 13.66
C GLY A 75 -4.41 10.08 13.03
N THR A 76 -4.06 10.08 11.76
CA THR A 76 -3.69 11.30 11.04
C THR A 76 -4.97 12.04 10.63
N VAL A 77 -5.36 13.04 11.45
CA VAL A 77 -6.42 14.01 11.11
C VAL A 77 -5.70 15.12 10.35
N GLY A 78 -5.96 15.27 9.06
CA GLY A 78 -5.59 16.49 8.35
C GLY A 78 -6.36 17.69 8.93
N PRO A 79 -5.86 18.95 8.88
CA PRO A 79 -6.53 20.12 9.41
C PRO A 79 -7.79 20.40 8.60
N GLY A 80 -8.91 19.80 9.03
CA GLY A 80 -10.24 20.16 8.56
C GLY A 80 -10.63 21.49 9.14
N THR A 81 -10.81 22.50 8.30
CA THR A 81 -11.41 23.79 8.66
C THR A 81 -12.77 23.54 9.33
N ILE A 82 -12.85 23.79 10.63
CA ILE A 82 -14.13 23.79 11.35
C ILE A 82 -14.91 25.02 10.88
N GLY A 83 -15.84 24.81 9.96
CA GLY A 83 -16.84 25.80 9.60
C GLY A 83 -17.74 26.06 10.83
N SER A 84 -17.60 27.21 11.44
CA SER A 84 -18.50 27.68 12.52
C SER A 84 -19.89 27.93 11.94
N GLY A 85 -20.74 26.91 11.95
CA GLY A 85 -22.18 27.05 11.74
C GLY A 85 -22.86 27.56 13.03
N THR A 86 -23.17 28.83 13.07
CA THR A 86 -23.99 29.45 14.13
C THR A 86 -25.41 28.88 14.06
N ILE A 87 -25.81 28.10 15.06
CA ILE A 87 -27.20 27.68 15.24
C ILE A 87 -27.95 28.80 15.92
N GLY A 88 -28.83 29.46 15.20
CA GLY A 88 -29.80 30.41 15.76
C GLY A 88 -30.96 29.68 16.45
N PRO A 89 -31.57 30.26 17.53
CA PRO A 89 -32.63 29.59 18.27
C PRO A 89 -33.96 29.69 17.53
N GLY A 90 -34.46 28.53 17.08
CA GLY A 90 -35.80 28.39 16.48
C GLY A 90 -36.88 28.23 17.54
N THR A 91 -37.87 29.10 17.48
CA THR A 91 -39.07 29.24 18.34
C THR A 91 -39.98 28.02 18.22
N ILE A 92 -40.45 27.51 19.36
CA ILE A 92 -41.44 26.42 19.45
C ILE A 92 -42.84 27.04 19.41
N GLY A 93 -43.69 26.59 18.47
CA GLY A 93 -45.13 26.87 18.45
C GLY A 93 -45.94 25.55 18.63
N PRO A 94 -47.08 25.57 19.37
CA PRO A 94 -47.83 24.36 19.69
C PRO A 94 -48.93 24.08 18.66
N GLY A 95 -49.10 22.80 18.27
CA GLY A 95 -50.22 22.43 17.40
C GLY A 95 -50.41 20.93 17.11
N THR A 96 -51.36 20.38 17.82
CA THR A 96 -52.35 19.32 17.48
C THR A 96 -51.96 17.90 17.12
N VAL A 97 -52.59 17.02 17.88
CA VAL A 97 -52.63 15.57 17.93
C VAL A 97 -53.33 14.97 16.70
N GLY A 98 -52.73 13.92 16.10
CA GLY A 98 -53.36 13.06 15.13
C GLY A 98 -52.84 11.63 15.25
N HIS A 99 -53.67 10.69 15.74
CA HIS A 99 -53.32 9.29 15.90
C HIS A 99 -53.45 8.55 14.56
N GLY A 100 -52.36 7.90 14.11
CA GLY A 100 -52.36 6.87 13.10
C GLY A 100 -51.21 5.88 13.39
N PRO A 101 -51.33 4.57 13.16
CA PRO A 101 -50.30 3.60 13.50
C PRO A 101 -49.09 3.76 12.61
N LEU A 102 -47.95 4.17 13.19
CA LEU A 102 -46.66 4.25 12.54
C LEU A 102 -46.10 2.84 12.32
N VAL A 103 -46.08 2.40 11.08
CA VAL A 103 -45.25 1.29 10.62
C VAL A 103 -43.79 1.73 10.79
N ARG A 104 -43.09 1.17 11.77
CA ARG A 104 -41.65 1.37 11.92
C ARG A 104 -40.94 0.60 10.82
N HIS A 105 -40.42 1.31 9.85
CA HIS A 105 -39.35 0.79 9.00
C HIS A 105 -38.12 0.55 9.89
N PRO A 106 -37.37 -0.56 9.71
CA PRO A 106 -36.09 -0.71 10.41
C PRO A 106 -35.17 0.44 10.00
N ALA A 107 -34.64 1.15 11.00
CA ALA A 107 -33.65 2.18 10.79
C ALA A 107 -32.46 1.59 10.01
N GLU A 108 -32.09 2.25 8.93
CA GLU A 108 -30.81 1.93 8.28
C GLU A 108 -29.70 2.11 9.33
N PRO A 109 -28.67 1.22 9.33
CA PRO A 109 -27.59 1.31 10.29
C PRO A 109 -26.93 2.68 10.13
N GLU A 110 -26.95 3.47 11.19
CA GLU A 110 -26.30 4.77 11.32
C GLU A 110 -24.84 4.61 10.92
N GLN A 111 -24.47 5.18 9.76
CA GLN A 111 -23.10 5.11 9.24
C GLN A 111 -22.20 5.84 10.24
N ALA A 112 -21.29 5.10 10.89
CA ALA A 112 -20.27 5.67 11.73
C ALA A 112 -19.57 6.83 11.00
N PRO A 113 -19.21 7.93 11.70
CA PRO A 113 -18.62 9.10 11.07
C PRO A 113 -17.37 8.66 10.29
N ARG A 114 -17.42 8.84 8.96
CA ARG A 114 -16.26 8.61 8.09
C ARG A 114 -15.19 9.59 8.57
N GLN A 115 -14.02 9.10 8.98
CA GLN A 115 -12.83 9.94 9.06
C GLN A 115 -12.73 10.68 7.73
N ALA A 116 -12.55 12.00 7.77
CA ALA A 116 -12.50 12.81 6.56
C ALA A 116 -11.33 12.32 5.70
N SER A 117 -11.64 11.55 4.66
CA SER A 117 -10.67 11.16 3.64
C SER A 117 -10.32 12.40 2.83
N VAL A 118 -9.07 12.50 2.37
CA VAL A 118 -8.66 13.52 1.42
C VAL A 118 -9.59 13.44 0.20
N SER A 119 -10.15 14.56 -0.26
CA SER A 119 -11.03 14.55 -1.45
C SER A 119 -10.22 14.17 -2.69
N THR A 120 -10.88 13.62 -3.71
CA THR A 120 -10.24 13.29 -4.99
C THR A 120 -9.56 14.52 -5.61
N THR A 121 -10.21 15.67 -5.59
CA THR A 121 -9.65 16.94 -6.10
C THR A 121 -8.37 17.34 -5.35
N GLU A 122 -8.37 17.23 -4.03
CA GLU A 122 -7.20 17.56 -3.22
C GLU A 122 -6.06 16.55 -3.42
N GLU A 123 -6.37 15.27 -3.51
CA GLU A 123 -5.40 14.22 -3.81
C GLU A 123 -4.72 14.45 -5.16
N GLN A 124 -5.49 14.74 -6.20
CA GLN A 124 -4.98 15.07 -7.54
C GLN A 124 -4.14 16.35 -7.54
N ALA A 125 -4.60 17.39 -6.86
CA ALA A 125 -3.87 18.65 -6.75
C ALA A 125 -2.49 18.50 -6.09
N ARG A 126 -2.33 17.51 -5.20
CA ARG A 126 -1.04 17.17 -4.59
C ARG A 126 -0.17 16.30 -5.50
N LEU A 127 -0.74 15.24 -6.07
CA LEU A 127 0.00 14.19 -6.79
C LEU A 127 0.44 14.61 -8.19
N LEU A 128 -0.45 15.21 -8.99
CA LEU A 128 -0.19 15.41 -10.42
C LEU A 128 1.00 16.32 -10.70
N PRO A 129 1.18 17.47 -10.01
CA PRO A 129 2.35 18.32 -10.24
C PRO A 129 3.67 17.62 -9.92
N VAL A 130 3.70 16.78 -8.87
CA VAL A 130 4.88 16.00 -8.48
C VAL A 130 5.16 14.90 -9.52
N LEU A 131 4.16 14.16 -9.95
CA LEU A 131 4.26 13.15 -11.00
C LEU A 131 4.83 13.73 -12.29
N GLU A 132 4.26 14.84 -12.78
CA GLU A 132 4.69 15.50 -14.01
C GLU A 132 6.14 16.01 -13.92
N ALA A 133 6.52 16.59 -12.77
CA ALA A 133 7.87 17.09 -12.55
C ALA A 133 8.90 15.95 -12.51
N ILE A 134 8.59 14.83 -11.86
CA ILE A 134 9.45 13.63 -11.84
C ILE A 134 9.65 13.10 -13.25
N LEU A 135 8.57 12.88 -14.00
CA LEU A 135 8.65 12.35 -15.37
C LEU A 135 9.31 13.31 -16.36
N LYS A 136 9.25 14.61 -16.09
CA LYS A 136 10.00 15.61 -16.86
C LYS A 136 11.52 15.53 -16.57
N ALA A 137 11.90 15.32 -15.31
CA ALA A 137 13.31 15.23 -14.88
C ALA A 137 13.93 13.86 -15.20
N ARG A 138 13.15 12.80 -15.14
CA ARG A 138 13.53 11.40 -15.37
C ARG A 138 12.46 10.68 -16.20
N PRO A 139 12.45 10.84 -17.53
CA PRO A 139 11.42 10.27 -18.41
C PRO A 139 11.33 8.75 -18.38
N GLU A 140 12.41 8.07 -17.97
CA GLU A 140 12.51 6.63 -17.82
C GLU A 140 11.96 6.13 -16.47
N ALA A 141 11.69 7.01 -15.51
CA ALA A 141 11.21 6.62 -14.18
C ALA A 141 9.88 5.88 -14.24
N ILE A 142 9.77 4.83 -13.45
CA ILE A 142 8.53 4.09 -13.28
C ILE A 142 7.83 4.62 -12.03
N VAL A 143 6.64 5.18 -12.23
CA VAL A 143 5.88 5.77 -11.15
C VAL A 143 4.60 4.97 -10.91
N SER A 144 4.43 4.57 -9.66
CA SER A 144 3.24 3.98 -9.05
C SER A 144 2.48 5.05 -8.28
N ILE A 145 1.16 4.98 -8.27
CA ILE A 145 0.29 5.86 -7.51
C ILE A 145 -0.44 5.05 -6.44
N ASP A 146 -0.19 5.37 -5.17
CA ASP A 146 -0.86 4.80 -3.99
C ASP A 146 -2.23 5.48 -3.84
N THR A 147 -3.25 4.89 -4.46
CA THR A 147 -4.63 5.38 -4.41
C THR A 147 -5.63 4.25 -4.59
N TYR A 148 -6.76 4.36 -3.90
CA TYR A 148 -7.94 3.50 -4.09
C TYR A 148 -9.06 4.19 -4.89
N LYS A 149 -8.86 5.46 -5.31
CA LYS A 149 -9.89 6.28 -5.98
C LYS A 149 -9.75 6.20 -7.49
N ALA A 150 -10.82 5.79 -8.15
CA ALA A 150 -10.85 5.61 -9.61
C ALA A 150 -10.53 6.90 -10.38
N GLU A 151 -11.03 8.05 -9.92
CA GLU A 151 -10.80 9.34 -10.58
C GLU A 151 -9.33 9.78 -10.46
N THR A 152 -8.70 9.61 -9.28
CA THR A 152 -7.27 9.89 -9.10
C THR A 152 -6.42 8.98 -9.96
N ALA A 153 -6.72 7.67 -9.96
CA ALA A 153 -6.04 6.71 -10.83
C ALA A 153 -6.16 7.08 -12.30
N HIS A 154 -7.36 7.47 -12.77
CA HIS A 154 -7.59 7.90 -14.15
C HIS A 154 -6.70 9.10 -14.52
N ALA A 155 -6.70 10.14 -13.70
CA ALA A 155 -5.90 11.35 -13.93
C ALA A 155 -4.38 11.05 -13.93
N ALA A 156 -3.90 10.26 -12.97
CA ALA A 156 -2.50 9.89 -12.89
C ALA A 156 -2.04 9.02 -14.07
N LEU A 157 -2.88 8.06 -14.50
CA LEU A 157 -2.60 7.25 -15.69
C LEU A 157 -2.61 8.07 -16.99
N ALA A 158 -3.46 9.10 -17.07
CA ALA A 158 -3.41 10.07 -18.17
C ALA A 158 -2.12 10.92 -18.15
N ALA A 159 -1.56 11.17 -16.96
CA ALA A 159 -0.27 11.84 -16.76
C ALA A 159 0.95 10.86 -16.78
N ASN A 160 0.78 9.68 -17.39
CA ASN A 160 1.81 8.66 -17.62
C ASN A 160 2.32 7.91 -16.37
N ALA A 161 1.53 7.79 -15.31
CA ALA A 161 1.79 6.77 -14.30
C ALA A 161 1.71 5.37 -14.92
N GLU A 162 2.55 4.44 -14.47
CA GLU A 162 2.65 3.08 -15.02
C GLU A 162 1.90 2.06 -14.16
N ILE A 163 1.73 2.34 -12.86
CA ILE A 163 1.23 1.39 -11.87
C ILE A 163 0.20 2.10 -10.98
N ILE A 164 -0.82 1.37 -10.58
CA ILE A 164 -1.71 1.75 -9.48
C ILE A 164 -1.48 0.78 -8.31
N ASN A 165 -1.19 1.32 -7.14
CA ASN A 165 -1.04 0.58 -5.88
C ASN A 165 -2.31 0.77 -5.05
N ASP A 166 -3.21 -0.21 -5.10
CA ASP A 166 -4.50 -0.15 -4.43
C ASP A 166 -4.48 -0.89 -3.09
N VAL A 167 -4.43 -0.11 -2.01
CA VAL A 167 -4.46 -0.61 -0.62
C VAL A 167 -5.79 -1.27 -0.24
N SER A 168 -6.82 -1.15 -1.07
CA SER A 168 -8.13 -1.73 -0.83
C SER A 168 -8.37 -3.06 -1.54
N GLY A 169 -7.55 -3.41 -2.55
CA GLY A 169 -7.78 -4.57 -3.39
C GLY A 169 -9.11 -4.52 -4.14
N PHE A 170 -9.48 -3.37 -4.70
CA PHE A 170 -10.72 -3.07 -5.40
C PHE A 170 -11.99 -3.11 -4.55
N THR A 171 -11.87 -2.95 -3.22
CA THR A 171 -13.06 -3.06 -2.34
C THR A 171 -13.66 -1.70 -1.95
N TRP A 172 -12.92 -0.57 -2.08
CA TRP A 172 -13.41 0.73 -1.62
C TRP A 172 -13.98 1.61 -2.74
N ASP A 173 -13.48 1.48 -3.97
CA ASP A 173 -14.03 2.16 -5.14
C ASP A 173 -14.29 1.13 -6.26
N PRO A 174 -15.57 0.85 -6.60
CA PRO A 174 -15.93 -0.14 -7.61
C PRO A 174 -15.54 0.28 -9.03
N GLY A 175 -15.23 1.56 -9.26
CA GLY A 175 -14.81 2.10 -10.56
C GLY A 175 -13.34 1.80 -10.90
N LEU A 176 -12.51 1.56 -9.88
CA LEU A 176 -11.05 1.51 -10.03
C LEU A 176 -10.58 0.35 -10.94
N ALA A 177 -11.16 -0.83 -10.78
CA ALA A 177 -10.79 -1.99 -11.61
C ALA A 177 -11.02 -1.73 -13.11
N ARG A 178 -12.11 -1.05 -13.47
CA ARG A 178 -12.41 -0.68 -14.87
C ARG A 178 -11.40 0.34 -15.40
N VAL A 179 -11.03 1.34 -14.61
CA VAL A 179 -10.03 2.34 -14.99
C VAL A 179 -8.68 1.67 -15.27
N CYS A 180 -8.22 0.78 -14.38
CA CYS A 180 -6.97 0.05 -14.55
C CYS A 180 -6.99 -0.86 -15.78
N ALA A 181 -8.12 -1.57 -16.03
CA ALA A 181 -8.29 -2.42 -17.21
C ALA A 181 -8.21 -1.63 -18.52
N GLN A 182 -8.88 -0.48 -18.58
CA GLN A 182 -8.88 0.39 -19.77
C GLN A 182 -7.49 0.97 -20.06
N ALA A 183 -6.74 1.31 -19.00
CA ALA A 183 -5.40 1.87 -19.15
C ALA A 183 -4.32 0.80 -19.44
N GLY A 184 -4.58 -0.47 -19.13
CA GLY A 184 -3.60 -1.56 -19.26
C GLY A 184 -2.39 -1.39 -18.35
N CYS A 185 -2.55 -0.76 -17.19
CA CYS A 185 -1.48 -0.48 -16.24
C CYS A 185 -1.09 -1.70 -15.41
N GLY A 186 0.12 -1.67 -14.82
CA GLY A 186 0.47 -2.56 -13.73
C GLY A 186 -0.38 -2.26 -12.51
N ILE A 187 -0.69 -3.28 -11.69
CA ILE A 187 -1.47 -3.10 -10.49
C ILE A 187 -0.90 -3.89 -9.32
N VAL A 188 -0.89 -3.25 -8.14
CA VAL A 188 -0.67 -3.92 -6.86
C VAL A 188 -2.01 -3.99 -6.13
N LEU A 189 -2.45 -5.19 -5.78
CA LEU A 189 -3.68 -5.45 -5.04
C LEU A 189 -3.34 -5.87 -3.62
N MET A 190 -3.65 -5.00 -2.65
CA MET A 190 -3.35 -5.29 -1.25
C MET A 190 -4.57 -5.84 -0.50
N HIS A 191 -4.31 -6.77 0.42
CA HIS A 191 -5.30 -7.24 1.36
C HIS A 191 -5.41 -6.32 2.58
N THR A 192 -6.63 -5.87 2.88
CA THR A 192 -6.96 -5.16 4.12
C THR A 192 -8.13 -5.81 4.85
N ARG A 193 -8.16 -5.76 6.19
CA ARG A 193 -9.31 -6.24 6.99
C ARG A 193 -10.28 -5.11 7.23
N GLY A 194 -11.06 -4.76 6.19
CA GLY A 194 -12.04 -3.68 6.23
C GLY A 194 -11.42 -2.27 6.17
N LEU A 195 -12.21 -1.27 6.59
CA LEU A 195 -11.81 0.14 6.56
C LEU A 195 -10.82 0.48 7.71
N PRO A 196 -9.99 1.53 7.57
CA PRO A 196 -9.04 1.96 8.60
C PRO A 196 -9.66 2.17 9.98
N SER A 197 -10.89 2.68 10.04
CA SER A 197 -11.65 2.88 11.29
C SER A 197 -11.93 1.58 12.06
N ALA A 198 -12.02 0.45 11.36
CA ALA A 198 -12.30 -0.85 11.96
C ALA A 198 -11.04 -1.65 12.35
N TRP A 199 -9.83 -1.24 11.95
CA TRP A 199 -8.63 -2.06 12.14
C TRP A 199 -8.30 -2.36 13.61
N LYS A 200 -8.50 -1.38 14.50
CA LYS A 200 -8.22 -1.54 15.94
C LYS A 200 -9.19 -2.48 16.65
N SER A 201 -10.41 -2.61 16.13
CA SER A 201 -11.47 -3.46 16.68
C SER A 201 -11.51 -4.87 16.09
N GLN A 202 -10.65 -5.19 15.10
CA GLN A 202 -10.60 -6.52 14.50
C GLN A 202 -10.29 -7.59 15.56
N PRO A 203 -11.01 -8.73 15.58
CA PRO A 203 -10.69 -9.83 16.47
C PRO A 203 -9.34 -10.45 16.13
N ALA A 204 -8.65 -11.01 17.13
CA ALA A 204 -7.45 -11.81 16.90
C ALA A 204 -7.81 -13.09 16.12
N LEU A 205 -6.92 -13.50 15.21
CA LEU A 205 -7.07 -14.72 14.42
C LEU A 205 -5.97 -15.72 14.79
N SER A 206 -6.31 -17.03 14.72
CA SER A 206 -5.27 -18.06 14.73
C SER A 206 -4.39 -17.94 13.48
N PRO A 207 -3.17 -18.49 13.49
CA PRO A 207 -2.28 -18.50 12.31
C PRO A 207 -2.96 -19.03 11.05
N GLU A 208 -3.73 -20.09 11.17
CA GLU A 208 -4.46 -20.74 10.06
C GLU A 208 -5.59 -19.85 9.55
N ALA A 209 -6.38 -19.27 10.45
CA ALA A 209 -7.48 -18.37 10.11
C ALA A 209 -6.97 -17.09 9.47
N LEU A 210 -5.84 -16.56 9.94
CA LEU A 210 -5.19 -15.38 9.35
C LEU A 210 -4.78 -15.65 7.89
N LEU A 211 -4.04 -16.73 7.64
CA LEU A 211 -3.61 -17.10 6.29
C LEU A 211 -4.79 -17.35 5.35
N ALA A 212 -5.82 -18.06 5.85
CA ALA A 212 -7.04 -18.32 5.09
C ALA A 212 -7.76 -17.01 4.73
N THR A 213 -7.88 -16.06 5.68
CA THR A 213 -8.50 -14.76 5.47
C THR A 213 -7.73 -13.93 4.43
N VAL A 214 -6.41 -13.82 4.57
CA VAL A 214 -5.57 -13.08 3.60
C VAL A 214 -5.65 -13.70 2.21
N ARG A 215 -5.54 -15.03 2.11
CA ARG A 215 -5.64 -15.75 0.84
C ARG A 215 -6.99 -15.53 0.17
N ALA A 216 -8.08 -15.67 0.92
CA ALA A 216 -9.43 -15.48 0.39
C ALA A 216 -9.66 -14.04 -0.11
N GLY A 217 -9.18 -13.04 0.64
CA GLY A 217 -9.28 -11.63 0.22
C GLY A 217 -8.50 -11.34 -1.05
N LEU A 218 -7.23 -11.77 -1.13
CA LEU A 218 -6.41 -11.61 -2.33
C LEU A 218 -7.01 -12.36 -3.53
N GLN A 219 -7.56 -13.54 -3.33
CA GLN A 219 -8.24 -14.29 -4.38
C GLN A 219 -9.49 -13.58 -4.88
N ALA A 220 -10.26 -12.95 -4.00
CA ALA A 220 -11.42 -12.14 -4.39
C ALA A 220 -10.98 -10.92 -5.22
N SER A 221 -9.91 -10.23 -4.81
CA SER A 221 -9.33 -9.11 -5.58
C SER A 221 -8.86 -9.56 -6.96
N LEU A 222 -8.20 -10.73 -7.08
CA LEU A 222 -7.82 -11.32 -8.36
C LEU A 222 -9.04 -11.60 -9.25
N HIS A 223 -10.09 -12.17 -8.72
CA HIS A 223 -11.33 -12.43 -9.48
C HIS A 223 -11.95 -11.13 -9.97
N THR A 224 -11.99 -10.07 -9.14
CA THR A 224 -12.48 -8.75 -9.54
C THR A 224 -11.63 -8.17 -10.67
N ALA A 225 -10.30 -8.24 -10.57
CA ALA A 225 -9.39 -7.77 -11.61
C ALA A 225 -9.61 -8.50 -12.94
N MET A 226 -9.68 -9.83 -12.92
CA MET A 226 -9.87 -10.65 -14.11
C MET A 226 -11.26 -10.40 -14.74
N ALA A 227 -12.30 -10.27 -13.92
CA ALA A 227 -13.65 -9.95 -14.39
C ALA A 227 -13.72 -8.56 -15.05
N ALA A 228 -12.89 -7.60 -14.63
CA ALA A 228 -12.75 -6.29 -15.26
C ALA A 228 -11.91 -6.31 -16.54
N GLY A 229 -11.25 -7.43 -16.88
CA GLY A 229 -10.40 -7.59 -18.05
C GLY A 229 -8.93 -7.24 -17.85
N ILE A 230 -8.47 -7.11 -16.60
CA ILE A 230 -7.04 -6.91 -16.28
C ILE A 230 -6.30 -8.23 -16.55
N ALA A 231 -5.22 -8.15 -17.33
CA ALA A 231 -4.36 -9.30 -17.59
C ALA A 231 -3.69 -9.78 -16.28
N THR A 232 -3.63 -11.10 -16.09
CA THR A 232 -3.02 -11.66 -14.87
C THR A 232 -1.56 -11.24 -14.71
N GLU A 233 -0.83 -11.10 -15.81
CA GLU A 233 0.56 -10.66 -15.85
C GLU A 233 0.74 -9.19 -15.38
N ALA A 234 -0.32 -8.39 -15.34
CA ALA A 234 -0.27 -7.03 -14.83
C ALA A 234 -0.40 -6.94 -13.30
N ILE A 235 -0.67 -8.07 -12.60
CA ILE A 235 -1.05 -8.08 -11.19
C ILE A 235 0.09 -8.55 -10.28
N VAL A 236 0.36 -7.78 -9.23
CA VAL A 236 1.16 -8.12 -8.05
C VAL A 236 0.24 -8.12 -6.82
N LEU A 237 0.47 -9.00 -5.87
CA LEU A 237 -0.31 -9.08 -4.64
C LEU A 237 0.49 -8.57 -3.45
N ASP A 238 -0.16 -7.86 -2.51
CA ASP A 238 0.43 -7.45 -1.24
C ASP A 238 -0.39 -8.06 -0.08
N PRO A 239 0.23 -8.83 0.83
CA PRO A 239 -0.43 -9.35 2.03
C PRO A 239 -0.99 -8.27 2.97
N GLY A 240 -0.51 -7.02 2.86
CA GLY A 240 -1.00 -5.85 3.59
C GLY A 240 -0.61 -5.87 5.07
N TYR A 241 0.66 -5.89 5.37
CA TYR A 241 1.19 -5.83 6.73
C TYR A 241 0.73 -4.58 7.47
N GLY A 242 0.16 -4.74 8.67
CA GLY A 242 -0.35 -3.64 9.50
C GLY A 242 -1.76 -3.16 9.15
N PHE A 243 -2.35 -3.60 8.03
CA PHE A 243 -3.68 -3.20 7.60
C PHE A 243 -4.76 -4.13 8.19
N GLY A 244 -5.19 -3.81 9.43
CA GLY A 244 -6.16 -4.61 10.18
C GLY A 244 -5.61 -5.93 10.73
N LYS A 245 -4.29 -6.16 10.68
CA LYS A 245 -3.60 -7.28 11.33
C LYS A 245 -3.01 -6.80 12.64
N ARG A 246 -3.24 -7.55 13.72
CA ARG A 246 -2.75 -7.22 15.06
C ARG A 246 -1.23 -7.50 15.14
N GLY A 247 -0.53 -6.93 16.15
CA GLY A 247 0.92 -7.01 16.30
C GLY A 247 1.55 -8.33 15.81
N ASP A 248 1.34 -9.42 16.56
CA ASP A 248 1.96 -10.72 16.28
C ASP A 248 1.43 -11.39 15.00
N GLU A 249 0.20 -11.10 14.56
CA GLU A 249 -0.34 -11.60 13.29
C GLU A 249 0.55 -11.21 12.10
N ASN A 250 1.23 -10.06 12.16
CA ASN A 250 2.14 -9.63 11.10
C ASN A 250 3.38 -10.52 11.02
N PHE A 251 3.91 -11.00 12.16
CA PHE A 251 5.05 -11.92 12.16
C PHE A 251 4.65 -13.30 11.67
N VAL A 252 3.44 -13.78 12.04
CA VAL A 252 2.88 -15.03 11.50
C VAL A 252 2.75 -14.93 9.98
N LEU A 253 2.18 -13.83 9.49
CA LEU A 253 1.99 -13.59 8.05
C LEU A 253 3.33 -13.54 7.33
N LEU A 254 4.33 -12.86 7.90
CA LEU A 254 5.68 -12.75 7.33
C LEU A 254 6.35 -14.12 7.24
N ALA A 255 6.32 -14.92 8.32
CA ALA A 255 6.91 -16.25 8.35
C ALA A 255 6.26 -17.23 7.36
N ARG A 256 4.97 -17.04 7.06
CA ARG A 256 4.18 -17.94 6.21
C ARG A 256 3.79 -17.32 4.86
N GLN A 257 4.30 -16.14 4.52
CA GLN A 257 3.98 -15.40 3.29
C GLN A 257 4.16 -16.25 2.02
N ARG A 258 5.15 -17.14 1.99
CA ARG A 258 5.41 -18.05 0.86
C ARG A 258 4.18 -18.87 0.45
N GLU A 259 3.28 -19.19 1.38
CA GLU A 259 2.06 -19.94 1.08
C GLU A 259 1.10 -19.16 0.15
N LEU A 260 1.20 -17.83 0.12
CA LEU A 260 0.40 -16.98 -0.77
C LEU A 260 0.85 -17.05 -2.24
N LEU A 261 2.08 -17.52 -2.53
CA LEU A 261 2.54 -17.78 -3.90
C LEU A 261 1.69 -18.82 -4.63
N ALA A 262 0.96 -19.66 -3.89
CA ALA A 262 -0.03 -20.59 -4.46
C ALA A 262 -1.17 -19.87 -5.23
N LEU A 263 -1.34 -18.55 -5.06
CA LEU A 263 -2.24 -17.72 -5.88
C LEU A 263 -1.69 -17.47 -7.30
N GLY A 264 -0.44 -17.91 -7.61
CA GLY A 264 0.17 -17.82 -8.92
C GLY A 264 0.59 -16.42 -9.32
N ARG A 265 0.73 -15.49 -8.36
CA ARG A 265 1.16 -14.12 -8.63
C ARG A 265 2.36 -13.73 -7.75
N PRO A 266 3.23 -12.81 -8.23
CA PRO A 266 4.32 -12.27 -7.43
C PRO A 266 3.80 -11.48 -6.23
N LEU A 267 4.63 -11.38 -5.17
CA LEU A 267 4.29 -10.68 -3.94
C LEU A 267 5.11 -9.40 -3.78
N LEU A 268 4.42 -8.35 -3.33
CA LEU A 268 5.02 -7.13 -2.78
C LEU A 268 4.94 -7.17 -1.25
N ALA A 269 5.95 -6.67 -0.56
CA ALA A 269 5.96 -6.54 0.89
C ALA A 269 6.31 -5.11 1.33
N GLY A 270 5.36 -4.43 2.00
CA GLY A 270 5.54 -3.10 2.58
C GLY A 270 5.69 -3.18 4.10
N LEU A 271 6.94 -3.24 4.61
CA LEU A 271 7.24 -3.43 6.03
C LEU A 271 7.87 -2.19 6.70
N SER A 272 8.38 -1.25 5.91
CA SER A 272 9.09 -0.07 6.38
C SER A 272 8.23 0.79 7.31
N ARG A 273 8.78 1.14 8.49
CA ARG A 273 8.19 2.02 9.51
C ARG A 273 6.89 1.50 10.15
N LYS A 274 6.50 0.23 9.95
CA LYS A 274 5.25 -0.34 10.48
C LYS A 274 5.26 -0.39 12.01
N SER A 275 4.09 -0.16 12.62
CA SER A 275 3.91 -0.04 14.07
C SER A 275 4.22 -1.34 14.83
N PHE A 276 3.92 -2.49 14.26
CA PHE A 276 4.20 -3.78 14.89
C PHE A 276 5.70 -4.03 15.10
N LEU A 277 6.57 -3.51 14.22
CA LEU A 277 8.02 -3.53 14.42
C LEU A 277 8.43 -2.68 15.62
N GLY A 278 7.81 -1.49 15.77
CA GLY A 278 8.05 -0.64 16.93
C GLY A 278 7.58 -1.30 18.24
N GLN A 279 6.49 -2.05 18.22
CA GLN A 279 5.99 -2.82 19.35
C GLN A 279 6.97 -3.95 19.74
N ALA A 280 7.50 -4.67 18.75
CA ALA A 280 8.48 -5.73 18.97
C ALA A 280 9.80 -5.21 19.60
N LEU A 281 10.15 -3.96 19.37
CA LEU A 281 11.33 -3.32 19.97
C LEU A 281 11.10 -2.80 21.41
N ALA A 282 9.87 -2.86 21.92
CA ALA A 282 9.52 -2.35 23.24
C ALA A 282 10.37 -2.92 24.40
N PRO A 283 10.74 -4.22 24.43
CA PRO A 283 11.62 -4.77 25.47
C PRO A 283 12.97 -4.05 25.57
N LEU A 284 13.52 -3.58 24.45
CA LEU A 284 14.79 -2.83 24.41
C LEU A 284 14.62 -1.36 24.84
N ARG A 285 13.38 -0.91 25.10
CA ARG A 285 13.03 0.50 25.35
C ARG A 285 12.16 0.68 26.60
N GLY A 286 12.39 -0.15 27.60
CA GLY A 286 11.65 -0.08 28.86
C GLY A 286 10.14 -0.27 28.71
N GLY A 287 9.69 -1.12 27.77
CA GLY A 287 8.28 -1.40 27.51
C GLY A 287 7.58 -0.39 26.56
N LYS A 288 8.27 0.63 26.07
CA LYS A 288 7.71 1.64 25.18
C LYS A 288 7.90 1.27 23.72
N THR A 289 6.85 1.44 22.91
CA THR A 289 6.92 1.27 21.46
C THR A 289 7.97 2.19 20.84
N ALA A 290 8.84 1.66 19.98
CA ALA A 290 9.84 2.45 19.28
C ALA A 290 9.18 3.52 18.37
N PRO A 291 9.66 4.78 18.39
CA PRO A 291 9.22 5.81 17.47
C PRO A 291 9.58 5.44 16.01
N VAL A 292 9.03 6.16 15.04
CA VAL A 292 9.11 5.78 13.62
C VAL A 292 10.54 5.69 13.10
N ASP A 293 11.35 6.68 13.43
CA ASP A 293 12.79 6.80 13.09
C ASP A 293 13.65 5.67 13.69
N ALA A 294 13.26 5.15 14.83
CA ALA A 294 13.98 4.07 15.50
C ALA A 294 13.57 2.65 15.04
N ARG A 295 12.79 2.52 13.98
CA ARG A 295 12.33 1.22 13.41
C ARG A 295 13.13 0.79 12.18
N GLU A 296 14.12 1.55 11.78
CA GLU A 296 14.81 1.37 10.49
C GLU A 296 15.50 0.01 10.39
N THR A 297 16.35 -0.32 11.35
CA THR A 297 17.04 -1.63 11.40
C THR A 297 16.05 -2.80 11.45
N ALA A 298 14.97 -2.67 12.26
CA ALA A 298 13.93 -3.69 12.31
C ALA A 298 13.16 -3.81 10.97
N GLY A 299 12.99 -2.68 10.26
CA GLY A 299 12.41 -2.64 8.93
C GLY A 299 13.26 -3.41 7.92
N ILE A 300 14.57 -3.20 7.90
CA ILE A 300 15.50 -3.92 7.03
C ILE A 300 15.53 -5.42 7.36
N ALA A 301 15.57 -5.79 8.66
CA ALA A 301 15.51 -7.20 9.05
C ALA A 301 14.21 -7.90 8.57
N ALA A 302 13.06 -7.22 8.70
CA ALA A 302 11.79 -7.74 8.22
C ALA A 302 11.73 -7.80 6.67
N LEU A 303 12.35 -6.85 5.98
CA LEU A 303 12.48 -6.83 4.52
C LEU A 303 13.27 -8.05 4.01
N VAL A 304 14.44 -8.34 4.62
CA VAL A 304 15.23 -9.54 4.29
C VAL A 304 14.39 -10.80 4.49
N ALA A 305 13.67 -10.91 5.61
CA ALA A 305 12.79 -12.05 5.85
C ALA A 305 11.70 -12.15 4.77
N ALA A 306 11.10 -11.05 4.34
CA ALA A 306 10.09 -11.06 3.27
C ALA A 306 10.66 -11.57 1.94
N ILE A 307 11.86 -11.13 1.57
CA ILE A 307 12.55 -11.60 0.34
C ILE A 307 12.80 -13.10 0.41
N LEU A 308 13.36 -13.59 1.52
CA LEU A 308 13.63 -15.02 1.73
C LEU A 308 12.33 -15.85 1.75
N HIS A 309 11.20 -15.25 2.11
CA HIS A 309 9.88 -15.88 2.05
C HIS A 309 9.10 -15.56 0.76
N GLY A 310 9.78 -15.09 -0.31
CA GLY A 310 9.24 -15.05 -1.66
C GLY A 310 8.64 -13.71 -2.10
N ALA A 311 8.91 -12.59 -1.41
CA ALA A 311 8.62 -11.28 -1.97
C ALA A 311 9.52 -11.01 -3.18
N SER A 312 8.92 -10.50 -4.25
CA SER A 312 9.63 -10.08 -5.48
C SER A 312 9.83 -8.58 -5.53
N ILE A 313 9.04 -7.83 -4.75
CA ILE A 313 9.11 -6.37 -4.63
C ILE A 313 9.07 -6.01 -3.15
N VAL A 314 9.89 -5.05 -2.73
CA VAL A 314 9.85 -4.49 -1.38
C VAL A 314 9.60 -2.99 -1.44
N ARG A 315 8.61 -2.53 -0.66
CA ARG A 315 8.22 -1.12 -0.57
C ARG A 315 8.82 -0.49 0.69
N THR A 316 9.65 0.54 0.50
CA THR A 316 10.47 1.09 1.59
C THR A 316 10.64 2.60 1.50
N HIS A 317 10.94 3.26 2.64
CA HIS A 317 11.38 4.66 2.72
C HIS A 317 12.92 4.80 2.68
N GLN A 318 13.66 3.69 2.73
CA GLN A 318 15.12 3.65 2.82
C GLN A 318 15.67 2.81 1.67
N VAL A 319 15.73 3.43 0.50
CA VAL A 319 16.08 2.72 -0.74
C VAL A 319 17.51 2.18 -0.70
N ALA A 320 18.50 3.00 -0.34
CA ALA A 320 19.91 2.56 -0.33
C ALA A 320 20.14 1.33 0.56
N ALA A 321 19.68 1.39 1.83
CA ALA A 321 19.83 0.27 2.75
C ALA A 321 19.01 -0.96 2.34
N ALA A 322 17.84 -0.75 1.72
CA ALA A 322 17.02 -1.84 1.22
C ALA A 322 17.65 -2.52 0.00
N LEU A 323 18.31 -1.75 -0.89
CA LEU A 323 19.03 -2.29 -2.04
C LEU A 323 20.19 -3.19 -1.60
N GLU A 324 21.02 -2.72 -0.67
CA GLU A 324 22.11 -3.54 -0.12
C GLU A 324 21.59 -4.82 0.54
N ALA A 325 20.53 -4.71 1.35
CA ALA A 325 19.91 -5.85 2.01
C ALA A 325 19.27 -6.84 1.02
N ALA A 326 18.64 -6.33 -0.04
CA ALA A 326 18.04 -7.15 -1.09
C ALA A 326 19.09 -7.92 -1.88
N LEU A 327 20.25 -7.31 -2.19
CA LEU A 327 21.36 -7.99 -2.85
C LEU A 327 21.83 -9.21 -2.05
N ILE A 328 21.99 -9.06 -0.73
CA ILE A 328 22.39 -10.18 0.13
C ILE A 328 21.29 -11.24 0.24
N ALA A 329 20.03 -10.82 0.40
CA ALA A 329 18.91 -11.74 0.50
C ALA A 329 18.70 -12.54 -0.80
N ASP A 330 18.83 -11.89 -1.97
CA ASP A 330 18.76 -12.53 -3.28
C ASP A 330 19.92 -13.52 -3.47
N ALA A 331 21.13 -13.15 -3.04
CA ALA A 331 22.29 -14.02 -3.01
C ALA A 331 22.01 -15.32 -2.24
N ILE A 332 21.46 -15.21 -1.03
CA ILE A 332 21.10 -16.36 -0.19
C ILE A 332 20.02 -17.21 -0.88
N ARG A 333 18.99 -16.53 -1.43
CA ARG A 333 17.86 -17.19 -2.11
C ARG A 333 18.32 -18.02 -3.32
N MET A 334 19.24 -17.48 -4.13
CA MET A 334 19.78 -18.18 -5.30
C MET A 334 20.51 -19.46 -4.92
N GLN A 335 21.33 -19.45 -3.85
CA GLN A 335 22.01 -20.66 -3.36
C GLN A 335 21.05 -21.74 -2.86
N SER A 336 19.86 -21.33 -2.42
CA SER A 336 18.82 -22.28 -1.99
C SER A 336 18.12 -22.96 -3.16
N ILE A 337 18.18 -22.38 -4.39
CA ILE A 337 17.54 -22.86 -5.61
C ILE A 337 18.53 -23.63 -6.49
N ASP A 338 19.73 -23.12 -6.67
CA ASP A 338 20.81 -23.69 -7.50
C ASP A 338 22.16 -23.59 -6.75
N PRO A 339 22.50 -24.63 -5.96
CA PRO A 339 23.73 -24.65 -5.17
C PRO A 339 24.99 -24.74 -6.05
N GLY A 340 25.36 -23.74 -6.72
CA GLY A 340 26.52 -23.69 -7.65
C GLY A 340 26.51 -22.47 -8.55
N SER A 341 25.41 -21.70 -8.54
CA SER A 341 25.35 -20.43 -9.28
C SER A 341 26.19 -19.36 -8.58
N SER A 342 27.06 -18.67 -9.35
CA SER A 342 27.86 -17.55 -8.83
C SER A 342 27.15 -16.24 -9.09
N ILE A 343 26.91 -15.46 -8.01
CA ILE A 343 26.26 -14.15 -8.06
C ILE A 343 27.25 -13.06 -8.46
N LEU A 344 28.54 -13.29 -8.23
CA LEU A 344 29.60 -12.28 -8.44
C LEU A 344 29.86 -11.96 -9.91
N THR A 345 29.17 -12.62 -10.85
CA THR A 345 29.35 -12.47 -12.30
C THR A 345 28.15 -11.84 -13.01
N ALA A 346 27.06 -11.51 -12.31
CA ALA A 346 25.91 -10.84 -12.93
C ALA A 346 26.17 -9.32 -13.04
N PRO A 347 25.95 -8.69 -14.19
CA PRO A 347 26.01 -7.23 -14.30
C PRO A 347 24.86 -6.60 -13.51
N PHE A 348 25.16 -5.53 -12.77
CA PHE A 348 24.18 -4.71 -12.02
C PHE A 348 23.38 -3.81 -12.95
#